data_165cd63b3aa3692d2a8088c3198aaa2f
#
_entry.id   165cd63b3aa3692d2a8088c3198aaa2f
#
_cell.length_a   1.000
_cell.length_b   1.000
_cell.length_c   1.000
_cell.angle_alpha   90.00
_cell.angle_beta   90.00
_cell.angle_gamma   90.00
#
_symmetry.space_group_name_H-M   'P 1'
#
loop_
_entity.id
_entity.type
_entity.pdbx_description
1 polymer ?
#
loop_
_entity_poly.entity_id
_entity_poly.type
_entity_poly.pdbx_seq_one_letter_code
_entity_poly.pdbx_strand_id
1 'polypeptide(L)'
;KNLDYDVNMKSWKLEKFPFIPQRFKYKVKKDRKGTEDKGARDQLETIRKLIDRDDVDEIISATDWDREGQIIADEIFNHIESRKSIKKPIKRILLNEWTKEEVQKGLRDLKENCQLSSLSDAGFSRQTADWLIGINLTSVATVKYNNSGHKNMLNVGRVLMPTLKIIYDRDKEIERFVSSKYHKLNVQFVTDEGEKFDATYYEMKRNSKDRENGDSLNVAENGEEKYSEK
;
A
#
# COMPACT_ATOMS: atom_id res chain seq x y z
N LYS A 1 3.34 -1.62 -19.65
CA LYS A 1 4.80 -1.59 -19.84
C LYS A 1 5.16 -0.32 -20.60
N ASN A 2 6.38 0.23 -20.42
CA ASN A 2 6.86 1.41 -21.17
C ASN A 2 6.80 1.22 -22.70
N LEU A 3 7.00 0.00 -23.20
CA LEU A 3 6.79 -0.37 -24.61
C LEU A 3 5.37 -0.12 -25.13
N ASP A 4 4.38 -0.08 -24.27
CA ASP A 4 3.01 0.21 -24.67
C ASP A 4 2.79 1.69 -24.98
N TYR A 5 3.74 2.54 -24.59
CA TYR A 5 3.74 3.99 -24.81
C TYR A 5 4.70 4.43 -25.92
N ASP A 6 5.90 3.84 -25.96
CA ASP A 6 6.93 4.17 -26.92
C ASP A 6 7.73 2.92 -27.33
N VAL A 7 7.71 2.61 -28.62
CA VAL A 7 8.45 1.48 -29.23
C VAL A 7 9.96 1.59 -29.01
N ASN A 8 10.47 2.81 -28.93
CA ASN A 8 11.89 3.08 -28.69
C ASN A 8 12.35 2.62 -27.30
N MET A 9 11.44 2.37 -26.36
CA MET A 9 11.71 1.83 -25.04
C MET A 9 11.97 0.31 -25.04
N LYS A 10 12.08 -0.31 -26.21
CA LYS A 10 12.47 -1.74 -26.34
C LYS A 10 13.88 -2.00 -25.80
N SER A 11 14.80 -1.05 -25.98
CA SER A 11 16.13 -1.09 -25.33
C SER A 11 16.26 0.08 -24.36
N TRP A 12 16.62 -0.24 -23.12
CA TRP A 12 16.85 0.78 -22.11
C TRP A 12 18.24 1.39 -22.28
N LYS A 13 18.28 2.72 -22.37
CA LYS A 13 19.51 3.53 -22.40
C LYS A 13 19.32 4.68 -21.43
N LEU A 14 20.38 5.12 -20.75
CA LEU A 14 20.28 6.17 -19.73
C LEU A 14 19.70 7.49 -20.28
N GLU A 15 20.01 7.82 -21.54
CA GLU A 15 19.53 9.04 -22.19
C GLU A 15 18.01 9.09 -22.40
N LYS A 16 17.33 7.93 -22.29
CA LYS A 16 15.87 7.83 -22.44
C LYS A 16 15.08 8.04 -21.15
N PHE A 17 15.76 8.31 -20.07
CA PHE A 17 15.15 8.52 -18.77
C PHE A 17 15.37 9.95 -18.26
N PRO A 18 14.40 10.57 -17.54
CA PRO A 18 13.16 9.94 -17.06
C PRO A 18 12.12 9.72 -18.17
N PHE A 19 11.45 8.58 -18.14
CA PHE A 19 10.32 8.29 -19.03
C PHE A 19 9.01 8.68 -18.34
N ILE A 20 8.29 9.66 -18.90
CA ILE A 20 7.05 10.19 -18.36
C ILE A 20 6.00 10.17 -19.48
N PRO A 21 5.00 9.27 -19.45
CA PRO A 21 3.96 9.23 -20.45
C PRO A 21 3.00 10.42 -20.29
N GLN A 22 2.53 10.98 -21.40
CA GLN A 22 1.56 12.09 -21.38
C GLN A 22 0.18 11.65 -20.84
N ARG A 23 -0.19 10.39 -21.08
CA ARG A 23 -1.46 9.80 -20.58
C ARG A 23 -1.20 8.36 -20.16
N PHE A 24 -1.80 7.95 -19.05
CA PHE A 24 -1.76 6.58 -18.61
C PHE A 24 -2.79 5.74 -19.37
N LYS A 25 -2.41 4.52 -19.75
CA LYS A 25 -3.24 3.57 -20.50
C LYS A 25 -3.50 2.35 -19.65
N TYR A 26 -4.76 2.05 -19.46
CA TYR A 26 -5.21 0.84 -18.76
C TYR A 26 -5.57 -0.23 -19.80
N LYS A 27 -5.19 -1.46 -19.54
CA LYS A 27 -5.41 -2.61 -20.42
C LYS A 27 -5.76 -3.82 -19.59
N VAL A 28 -6.52 -4.74 -20.17
CA VAL A 28 -6.73 -6.05 -19.58
C VAL A 28 -5.38 -6.72 -19.32
N LYS A 29 -5.26 -7.39 -18.17
CA LYS A 29 -4.07 -8.10 -17.74
C LYS A 29 -3.63 -9.08 -18.84
N LYS A 30 -2.32 -9.21 -19.02
CA LYS A 30 -1.74 -10.21 -19.93
C LYS A 30 -1.26 -11.43 -19.16
N ASP A 31 -1.40 -12.59 -19.77
CA ASP A 31 -0.86 -13.85 -19.30
C ASP A 31 0.69 -13.90 -19.40
N ARG A 32 1.30 -15.02 -18.97
CA ARG A 32 2.76 -15.20 -19.05
C ARG A 32 3.29 -15.23 -20.48
N LYS A 33 2.44 -15.56 -21.46
CA LYS A 33 2.78 -15.63 -22.90
C LYS A 33 2.67 -14.27 -23.58
N GLY A 34 2.13 -13.25 -22.87
CA GLY A 34 1.96 -11.88 -23.39
C GLY A 34 0.64 -11.68 -24.15
N THR A 35 -0.25 -12.66 -24.17
CA THR A 35 -1.63 -12.55 -24.67
C THR A 35 -2.54 -12.03 -23.58
N GLU A 36 -3.71 -11.48 -23.93
CA GLU A 36 -4.69 -11.06 -22.93
C GLU A 36 -5.12 -12.25 -22.08
N ASP A 37 -5.13 -12.08 -20.76
CA ASP A 37 -5.65 -13.07 -19.84
C ASP A 37 -7.14 -13.30 -20.12
N LYS A 38 -7.46 -14.52 -20.56
CA LYS A 38 -8.83 -14.87 -20.97
C LYS A 38 -9.80 -14.71 -19.80
N GLY A 39 -9.41 -15.13 -18.59
CA GLY A 39 -10.27 -15.05 -17.43
C GLY A 39 -10.60 -13.60 -17.06
N ALA A 40 -9.58 -12.73 -17.07
CA ALA A 40 -9.78 -11.28 -16.78
C ALA A 40 -10.66 -10.61 -17.85
N ARG A 41 -10.46 -10.98 -19.13
CA ARG A 41 -11.30 -10.46 -20.22
C ARG A 41 -12.73 -10.95 -20.11
N ASP A 42 -12.95 -12.24 -19.89
CA ASP A 42 -14.27 -12.83 -19.78
C ASP A 42 -15.04 -12.26 -18.57
N GLN A 43 -14.33 -12.01 -17.47
CA GLN A 43 -14.90 -11.36 -16.28
C GLN A 43 -15.32 -9.92 -16.57
N LEU A 44 -14.46 -9.14 -17.21
CA LEU A 44 -14.79 -7.76 -17.60
C LEU A 44 -15.99 -7.70 -18.54
N GLU A 45 -16.05 -8.62 -19.50
CA GLU A 45 -17.19 -8.71 -20.43
C GLU A 45 -18.48 -9.15 -19.72
N THR A 46 -18.39 -10.00 -18.71
CA THR A 46 -19.52 -10.39 -17.87
C THR A 46 -20.05 -9.17 -17.09
N ILE A 47 -19.15 -8.41 -16.46
CA ILE A 47 -19.52 -7.17 -15.73
C ILE A 47 -20.22 -6.19 -16.69
N ARG A 48 -19.66 -5.99 -17.88
CA ARG A 48 -20.26 -5.10 -18.90
C ARG A 48 -21.67 -5.55 -19.28
N LYS A 49 -21.86 -6.85 -19.56
CA LYS A 49 -23.20 -7.39 -19.89
C LYS A 49 -24.21 -7.23 -18.76
N LEU A 50 -23.77 -7.42 -17.50
CA LEU A 50 -24.65 -7.23 -16.34
C LEU A 50 -25.04 -5.76 -16.17
N ILE A 51 -24.11 -4.83 -16.36
CA ILE A 51 -24.39 -3.39 -16.31
C ILE A 51 -25.39 -2.98 -17.41
N ASP A 52 -25.34 -3.61 -18.59
CA ASP A 52 -26.21 -3.31 -19.72
C ASP A 52 -27.61 -3.91 -19.62
N ARG A 53 -27.93 -4.76 -18.64
CA ARG A 53 -29.24 -5.41 -18.50
C ARG A 53 -30.30 -4.41 -18.10
N ASP A 54 -31.50 -4.54 -18.66
CA ASP A 54 -32.63 -3.64 -18.39
C ASP A 54 -33.24 -3.85 -16.98
N ASP A 55 -33.05 -5.03 -16.39
CA ASP A 55 -33.55 -5.38 -15.05
C ASP A 55 -32.56 -4.99 -13.91
N VAL A 56 -31.48 -4.28 -14.21
CA VAL A 56 -30.55 -3.72 -13.24
C VAL A 56 -30.82 -2.23 -13.10
N ASP A 57 -31.19 -1.78 -11.92
CA ASP A 57 -31.53 -0.38 -11.65
C ASP A 57 -30.30 0.42 -11.19
N GLU A 58 -29.40 -0.20 -10.43
CA GLU A 58 -28.22 0.46 -9.88
C GLU A 58 -27.01 -0.50 -9.81
N ILE A 59 -25.83 0.07 -9.69
CA ILE A 59 -24.56 -0.66 -9.56
C ILE A 59 -23.97 -0.35 -8.20
N ILE A 60 -23.67 -1.39 -7.41
CA ILE A 60 -23.04 -1.23 -6.10
C ILE A 60 -21.62 -1.76 -6.15
N SER A 61 -20.65 -0.89 -5.94
CA SER A 61 -19.24 -1.27 -5.76
C SER A 61 -19.03 -1.69 -4.31
N ALA A 62 -18.56 -2.94 -4.11
CA ALA A 62 -18.32 -3.54 -2.81
C ALA A 62 -16.86 -3.99 -2.63
N THR A 63 -15.93 -3.24 -3.18
CA THR A 63 -14.48 -3.44 -2.98
C THR A 63 -14.05 -2.91 -1.60
N ASP A 64 -12.81 -3.19 -1.17
CA ASP A 64 -12.31 -2.80 0.16
C ASP A 64 -12.45 -1.29 0.42
N TRP A 65 -12.69 -0.91 1.68
CA TRP A 65 -12.84 0.49 2.05
C TRP A 65 -11.49 1.16 2.22
N ASP A 66 -10.78 1.27 1.13
CA ASP A 66 -9.55 2.05 1.03
C ASP A 66 -9.39 2.64 -0.39
N ARG A 67 -8.32 3.38 -0.62
CA ARG A 67 -8.05 4.01 -1.92
C ARG A 67 -7.72 2.99 -3.01
N GLU A 68 -7.12 1.86 -2.67
CA GLU A 68 -6.86 0.77 -3.62
C GLU A 68 -8.16 0.11 -4.05
N GLY A 69 -9.05 -0.21 -3.09
CA GLY A 69 -10.37 -0.75 -3.37
C GLY A 69 -11.21 0.21 -4.21
N GLN A 70 -11.13 1.53 -3.95
CA GLN A 70 -11.84 2.51 -4.75
C GLN A 70 -11.39 2.47 -6.21
N ILE A 71 -10.09 2.53 -6.50
CA ILE A 71 -9.62 2.55 -7.88
C ILE A 71 -9.78 1.22 -8.61
N ILE A 72 -9.86 0.07 -7.90
CA ILE A 72 -10.16 -1.23 -8.52
C ILE A 72 -11.52 -1.18 -9.24
N ALA A 73 -12.53 -0.61 -8.61
CA ALA A 73 -13.85 -0.45 -9.21
C ALA A 73 -13.84 0.66 -10.28
N ASP A 74 -13.24 1.80 -9.98
CA ASP A 74 -13.22 2.96 -10.89
C ASP A 74 -12.46 2.66 -12.19
N GLU A 75 -11.39 1.86 -12.17
CA GLU A 75 -10.71 1.40 -13.39
C GLU A 75 -11.63 0.59 -14.31
N ILE A 76 -12.46 -0.28 -13.72
CA ILE A 76 -13.45 -1.08 -14.48
C ILE A 76 -14.50 -0.16 -15.08
N PHE A 77 -15.07 0.74 -14.29
CA PHE A 77 -16.09 1.68 -14.75
C PHE A 77 -15.54 2.61 -15.84
N ASN A 78 -14.38 3.23 -15.62
CA ASN A 78 -13.71 4.08 -16.60
C ASN A 78 -13.41 3.33 -17.91
N HIS A 79 -12.99 2.06 -17.82
CA HIS A 79 -12.75 1.25 -19.00
C HIS A 79 -14.03 0.96 -19.78
N ILE A 80 -15.14 0.69 -19.11
CA ILE A 80 -16.44 0.46 -19.74
C ILE A 80 -16.94 1.79 -20.34
N GLU A 81 -16.89 2.89 -19.60
CA GLU A 81 -17.33 4.21 -20.04
C GLU A 81 -16.54 4.75 -21.23
N SER A 82 -15.26 4.39 -21.36
CA SER A 82 -14.47 4.75 -22.53
C SER A 82 -15.02 4.18 -23.85
N ARG A 83 -15.89 3.18 -23.77
CA ARG A 83 -16.55 2.53 -24.92
C ARG A 83 -18.03 2.85 -25.01
N LYS A 84 -18.72 2.91 -23.87
CA LYS A 84 -20.15 3.15 -23.77
C LYS A 84 -20.47 3.76 -22.40
N SER A 85 -21.19 4.89 -22.41
CA SER A 85 -21.60 5.55 -21.16
C SER A 85 -22.46 4.63 -20.29
N ILE A 86 -22.14 4.56 -19.00
CA ILE A 86 -22.93 3.92 -17.97
C ILE A 86 -24.05 4.89 -17.57
N LYS A 87 -25.31 4.51 -17.84
CA LYS A 87 -26.47 5.36 -17.54
C LYS A 87 -27.06 5.16 -16.15
N LYS A 88 -26.62 4.09 -15.48
CA LYS A 88 -27.15 3.70 -14.17
C LYS A 88 -26.37 4.36 -13.04
N PRO A 89 -27.01 4.69 -11.92
CA PRO A 89 -26.31 5.23 -10.76
C PRO A 89 -25.30 4.20 -10.24
N ILE A 90 -24.09 4.69 -9.93
CA ILE A 90 -23.04 3.89 -9.32
C ILE A 90 -22.93 4.30 -7.86
N LYS A 91 -23.17 3.35 -6.97
CA LYS A 91 -23.09 3.51 -5.53
C LYS A 91 -21.94 2.72 -4.96
N ARG A 92 -21.54 3.10 -3.77
CA ARG A 92 -20.45 2.51 -3.03
C ARG A 92 -20.92 2.05 -1.67
N ILE A 93 -20.68 0.78 -1.34
CA ILE A 93 -20.82 0.28 0.03
C ILE A 93 -19.45 0.36 0.72
N LEU A 94 -19.43 0.84 1.95
CA LEU A 94 -18.24 0.97 2.77
C LEU A 94 -18.32 -0.05 3.90
N LEU A 95 -17.47 -1.08 3.86
CA LEU A 95 -17.45 -2.17 4.83
C LEU A 95 -16.08 -2.27 5.50
N ASN A 96 -16.07 -2.30 6.84
CA ASN A 96 -14.88 -2.59 7.62
C ASN A 96 -14.63 -4.10 7.74
N GLU A 97 -15.71 -4.87 7.75
CA GLU A 97 -15.69 -6.33 7.85
C GLU A 97 -16.87 -6.95 7.10
N TRP A 98 -16.73 -8.23 6.74
CA TRP A 98 -17.75 -8.98 6.00
C TRP A 98 -18.64 -9.80 6.94
N THR A 99 -19.27 -9.14 7.92
CA THR A 99 -20.31 -9.72 8.75
C THR A 99 -21.71 -9.39 8.19
N LYS A 100 -22.69 -10.21 8.53
CA LYS A 100 -24.07 -10.00 8.06
C LYS A 100 -24.61 -8.65 8.51
N GLU A 101 -24.32 -8.27 9.74
CA GLU A 101 -24.74 -7.03 10.37
C GLU A 101 -24.13 -5.80 9.67
N GLU A 102 -22.82 -5.82 9.42
CA GLU A 102 -22.13 -4.72 8.72
C GLU A 102 -22.58 -4.61 7.26
N VAL A 103 -22.79 -5.72 6.55
CA VAL A 103 -23.32 -5.69 5.17
C VAL A 103 -24.73 -5.09 5.16
N GLN A 104 -25.63 -5.48 6.08
CA GLN A 104 -26.97 -4.91 6.16
C GLN A 104 -26.95 -3.43 6.49
N LYS A 105 -26.06 -2.98 7.37
CA LYS A 105 -25.86 -1.56 7.71
C LYS A 105 -25.32 -0.80 6.50
N GLY A 106 -24.29 -1.31 5.85
CA GLY A 106 -23.68 -0.70 4.66
C GLY A 106 -24.67 -0.56 3.50
N LEU A 107 -25.55 -1.54 3.28
CA LEU A 107 -26.60 -1.45 2.26
C LEU A 107 -27.66 -0.37 2.55
N ARG A 108 -27.86 0.00 3.81
CA ARG A 108 -28.74 1.13 4.19
C ARG A 108 -28.06 2.49 4.05
N ASP A 109 -26.72 2.52 4.10
CA ASP A 109 -25.91 3.75 4.06
C ASP A 109 -25.01 3.79 2.80
N LEU A 110 -25.56 3.46 1.64
CA LEU A 110 -24.85 3.54 0.37
C LEU A 110 -24.50 4.99 0.05
N LYS A 111 -23.27 5.19 -0.39
CA LYS A 111 -22.78 6.50 -0.88
C LYS A 111 -22.80 6.53 -2.40
N GLU A 112 -23.08 7.69 -2.99
CA GLU A 112 -22.86 7.89 -4.41
C GLU A 112 -21.36 7.81 -4.70
N ASN A 113 -20.95 7.07 -5.75
CA ASN A 113 -19.53 6.88 -6.06
C ASN A 113 -18.81 8.21 -6.29
N CYS A 114 -19.49 9.20 -6.85
CA CYS A 114 -18.94 10.54 -7.09
C CYS A 114 -18.57 11.29 -5.80
N GLN A 115 -19.19 11.00 -4.67
CA GLN A 115 -18.84 11.60 -3.37
C GLN A 115 -17.47 11.14 -2.87
N LEU A 116 -16.91 10.05 -3.43
CA LEU A 116 -15.61 9.48 -3.08
C LEU A 116 -14.51 9.87 -4.09
N SER A 117 -14.74 10.93 -4.88
CA SER A 117 -13.76 11.39 -5.87
C SER A 117 -12.38 11.68 -5.27
N SER A 118 -12.31 12.30 -4.09
CA SER A 118 -11.03 12.54 -3.41
C SER A 118 -10.27 11.25 -3.06
N LEU A 119 -11.00 10.18 -2.69
CA LEU A 119 -10.41 8.86 -2.44
C LEU A 119 -9.91 8.23 -3.73
N SER A 120 -10.67 8.34 -4.80
CA SER A 120 -10.30 7.93 -6.17
C SER A 120 -9.05 8.66 -6.64
N ASP A 121 -9.01 9.99 -6.53
CA ASP A 121 -7.87 10.81 -6.92
C ASP A 121 -6.60 10.45 -6.14
N ALA A 122 -6.72 10.21 -4.84
CA ALA A 122 -5.62 9.76 -3.99
C ALA A 122 -5.09 8.38 -4.44
N GLY A 123 -5.99 7.46 -4.82
CA GLY A 123 -5.65 6.15 -5.35
C GLY A 123 -4.91 6.23 -6.68
N PHE A 124 -5.45 6.93 -7.66
CA PHE A 124 -4.84 7.11 -8.98
C PHE A 124 -3.52 7.89 -8.90
N SER A 125 -3.42 8.91 -8.07
CA SER A 125 -2.17 9.66 -7.86
C SER A 125 -1.07 8.76 -7.31
N ARG A 126 -1.40 7.93 -6.32
CA ARG A 126 -0.46 6.95 -5.78
C ARG A 126 -0.03 5.92 -6.81
N GLN A 127 -0.98 5.32 -7.53
CA GLN A 127 -0.71 4.32 -8.56
C GLN A 127 0.22 4.91 -9.65
N THR A 128 -0.07 6.13 -10.09
CA THR A 128 0.75 6.86 -11.06
C THR A 128 2.16 7.11 -10.56
N ALA A 129 2.30 7.61 -9.34
CA ALA A 129 3.60 7.87 -8.71
C ALA A 129 4.41 6.58 -8.54
N ASP A 130 3.80 5.52 -8.03
CA ASP A 130 4.45 4.21 -7.86
C ASP A 130 4.93 3.64 -9.21
N TRP A 131 4.13 3.79 -10.27
CA TRP A 131 4.51 3.35 -11.60
C TRP A 131 5.67 4.18 -12.17
N LEU A 132 5.61 5.51 -12.07
CA LEU A 132 6.65 6.41 -12.58
C LEU A 132 7.98 6.18 -11.86
N ILE A 133 7.97 6.11 -10.55
CA ILE A 133 9.16 5.85 -9.73
C ILE A 133 9.70 4.45 -10.07
N GLY A 134 8.85 3.44 -10.03
CA GLY A 134 9.23 2.06 -10.25
C GLY A 134 9.86 1.82 -11.61
N ILE A 135 9.22 2.28 -12.70
CA ILE A 135 9.75 2.03 -14.04
C ILE A 135 11.06 2.77 -14.32
N ASN A 136 11.16 4.03 -13.89
CA ASN A 136 12.35 4.84 -14.12
C ASN A 136 13.53 4.35 -13.29
N LEU A 137 13.37 4.19 -11.99
CA LEU A 137 14.46 3.77 -11.11
C LEU A 137 14.90 2.33 -11.39
N THR A 138 13.96 1.40 -11.64
CA THR A 138 14.28 0.02 -12.02
C THR A 138 15.10 0.01 -13.32
N SER A 139 14.69 0.78 -14.32
CA SER A 139 15.39 0.82 -15.61
C SER A 139 16.78 1.42 -15.47
N VAL A 140 16.91 2.56 -14.80
CA VAL A 140 18.19 3.23 -14.58
C VAL A 140 19.14 2.36 -13.74
N ALA A 141 18.66 1.79 -12.64
CA ALA A 141 19.47 0.90 -11.80
C ALA A 141 19.95 -0.33 -12.60
N THR A 142 19.05 -0.95 -13.35
CA THR A 142 19.38 -2.11 -14.18
C THR A 142 20.43 -1.77 -15.22
N VAL A 143 20.28 -0.66 -15.94
CA VAL A 143 21.26 -0.24 -16.97
C VAL A 143 22.61 0.14 -16.35
N LYS A 144 22.59 0.85 -15.22
CA LYS A 144 23.82 1.37 -14.58
C LYS A 144 24.64 0.28 -13.89
N TYR A 145 24.00 -0.68 -13.24
CA TYR A 145 24.67 -1.64 -12.36
C TYR A 145 24.76 -3.06 -12.94
N ASN A 146 24.19 -3.32 -14.12
CA ASN A 146 24.20 -4.66 -14.74
C ASN A 146 25.43 -4.88 -15.64
N ASN A 147 26.58 -4.30 -15.30
CA ASN A 147 27.80 -4.29 -16.11
C ASN A 147 28.55 -5.64 -16.17
N SER A 148 28.08 -6.68 -15.49
CA SER A 148 28.86 -7.92 -15.27
C SER A 148 28.26 -9.16 -15.91
N GLY A 149 27.53 -9.03 -17.01
CA GLY A 149 27.00 -10.20 -17.72
C GLY A 149 25.77 -10.87 -17.06
N HIS A 150 25.37 -10.46 -15.89
CA HIS A 150 24.15 -10.91 -15.24
C HIS A 150 22.95 -10.10 -15.77
N LYS A 151 22.08 -10.75 -16.53
CA LYS A 151 20.84 -10.15 -17.08
C LYS A 151 19.73 -10.02 -16.03
N ASN A 152 20.06 -9.72 -14.78
CA ASN A 152 19.09 -9.60 -13.71
C ASN A 152 18.53 -8.18 -13.66
N MET A 153 17.21 -8.08 -13.66
CA MET A 153 16.53 -6.80 -13.48
C MET A 153 16.62 -6.37 -12.01
N LEU A 154 17.15 -5.17 -11.75
CA LEU A 154 17.24 -4.60 -10.42
C LEU A 154 15.96 -3.84 -10.12
N ASN A 155 15.00 -4.54 -9.52
CA ASN A 155 13.72 -3.95 -9.17
C ASN A 155 13.87 -2.89 -8.07
N VAL A 156 13.38 -1.70 -8.34
CA VAL A 156 13.30 -0.60 -7.38
C VAL A 156 11.84 -0.23 -7.19
N GLY A 157 11.39 -0.18 -5.95
CA GLY A 157 10.01 0.14 -5.64
C GLY A 157 9.88 0.72 -4.23
N ARG A 158 8.78 1.43 -4.01
CA ARG A 158 8.49 2.16 -2.79
C ARG A 158 8.39 1.27 -1.54
N VAL A 159 7.94 0.04 -1.69
CA VAL A 159 7.85 -0.93 -0.58
C VAL A 159 9.13 -1.76 -0.49
N LEU A 160 9.62 -2.26 -1.63
CA LEU A 160 10.77 -3.16 -1.68
C LEU A 160 12.05 -2.55 -1.09
N MET A 161 12.37 -1.30 -1.46
CA MET A 161 13.61 -0.67 -1.01
C MET A 161 13.64 -0.36 0.49
N PRO A 162 12.61 0.24 1.09
CA PRO A 162 12.56 0.42 2.55
C PRO A 162 12.61 -0.91 3.32
N THR A 163 11.89 -1.94 2.85
CA THR A 163 11.93 -3.27 3.48
C THR A 163 13.33 -3.87 3.44
N LEU A 164 13.99 -3.81 2.27
CA LEU A 164 15.37 -4.26 2.13
C LEU A 164 16.33 -3.48 3.05
N LYS A 165 16.13 -2.16 3.16
CA LYS A 165 16.93 -1.32 4.05
C LYS A 165 16.76 -1.71 5.51
N ILE A 166 15.55 -1.98 5.98
CA ILE A 166 15.31 -2.43 7.36
C ILE A 166 16.07 -3.73 7.65
N ILE A 167 15.99 -4.70 6.73
CA ILE A 167 16.71 -5.97 6.86
C ILE A 167 18.22 -5.74 6.88
N TYR A 168 18.73 -4.97 5.94
CA TYR A 168 20.15 -4.65 5.84
C TYR A 168 20.68 -3.92 7.09
N ASP A 169 19.94 -2.92 7.58
CA ASP A 169 20.33 -2.17 8.79
C ASP A 169 20.36 -3.10 10.00
N ARG A 170 19.39 -4.02 10.10
CA ARG A 170 19.37 -5.02 11.18
C ARG A 170 20.55 -6.00 11.10
N ASP A 171 20.89 -6.48 9.91
CA ASP A 171 22.05 -7.34 9.72
C ASP A 171 23.32 -6.60 10.13
N LYS A 172 23.48 -5.34 9.74
CA LYS A 172 24.64 -4.51 10.15
C LYS A 172 24.68 -4.23 11.65
N GLU A 173 23.54 -4.08 12.29
CA GLU A 173 23.42 -3.93 13.74
C GLU A 173 23.87 -5.22 14.44
N ILE A 174 23.46 -6.39 13.94
CA ILE A 174 23.87 -7.70 14.47
C ILE A 174 25.38 -7.91 14.27
N GLU A 175 25.93 -7.63 13.09
CA GLU A 175 27.36 -7.76 12.81
C GLU A 175 28.22 -6.88 13.74
N ARG A 176 27.72 -5.71 14.14
CA ARG A 176 28.41 -4.73 14.99
C ARG A 176 28.05 -4.86 16.45
N PHE A 177 27.21 -5.84 16.80
CA PHE A 177 26.71 -5.98 18.15
C PHE A 177 27.83 -6.31 19.14
N VAL A 178 27.95 -5.48 20.14
CA VAL A 178 28.82 -5.73 21.31
C VAL A 178 27.89 -5.92 22.51
N SER A 179 28.05 -7.05 23.19
CA SER A 179 27.24 -7.33 24.39
C SER A 179 27.55 -6.32 25.49
N SER A 180 26.52 -5.76 26.09
CA SER A 180 26.61 -4.88 27.27
C SER A 180 25.85 -5.49 28.43
N LYS A 181 26.33 -5.21 29.64
CA LYS A 181 25.60 -5.57 30.85
C LYS A 181 24.49 -4.55 31.08
N TYR A 182 23.34 -5.01 31.49
CA TYR A 182 22.24 -4.15 31.92
C TYR A 182 21.65 -4.67 33.23
N HIS A 183 21.07 -3.79 33.99
CA HIS A 183 20.44 -4.10 35.28
C HIS A 183 18.95 -3.79 35.19
N LYS A 184 18.13 -4.71 35.72
CA LYS A 184 16.68 -4.46 35.90
C LYS A 184 16.44 -4.28 37.39
N LEU A 185 15.77 -3.19 37.76
CA LEU A 185 15.32 -3.00 39.14
C LEU A 185 13.88 -3.53 39.24
N ASN A 186 13.76 -4.70 39.88
CA ASN A 186 12.46 -5.29 40.21
C ASN A 186 12.18 -5.04 41.70
N VAL A 187 11.00 -4.54 41.99
CA VAL A 187 10.56 -4.23 43.34
C VAL A 187 9.26 -4.96 43.61
N GLN A 188 9.21 -5.64 44.74
CA GLN A 188 7.99 -6.23 45.26
C GLN A 188 7.35 -5.25 46.25
N PHE A 189 6.14 -4.81 45.96
CA PHE A 189 5.33 -3.99 46.85
C PHE A 189 4.38 -4.87 47.64
N VAL A 190 4.05 -4.43 48.87
CA VAL A 190 3.05 -5.05 49.71
C VAL A 190 2.04 -3.97 50.07
N THR A 191 0.76 -4.22 49.87
CA THR A 191 -0.31 -3.30 50.29
C THR A 191 -0.52 -3.38 51.79
N ASP A 192 -1.21 -2.39 52.35
CA ASP A 192 -1.59 -2.41 53.78
C ASP A 192 -2.48 -3.60 54.15
N GLU A 193 -3.15 -4.20 53.17
CA GLU A 193 -3.99 -5.39 53.31
C GLU A 193 -3.20 -6.68 53.15
N GLY A 194 -1.87 -6.59 52.88
CA GLY A 194 -0.95 -7.73 52.80
C GLY A 194 -0.84 -8.37 51.41
N GLU A 195 -1.49 -7.78 50.38
CA GLU A 195 -1.36 -8.26 49.00
C GLU A 195 0.00 -7.83 48.43
N LYS A 196 0.62 -8.74 47.65
CA LYS A 196 1.92 -8.53 47.05
C LYS A 196 1.81 -8.40 45.56
N PHE A 197 2.52 -7.41 44.96
CA PHE A 197 2.68 -7.29 43.53
C PHE A 197 4.11 -6.89 43.16
N ASP A 198 4.55 -7.40 42.00
CA ASP A 198 5.89 -7.09 41.47
C ASP A 198 5.81 -5.95 40.44
N ALA A 199 6.78 -5.06 40.51
CA ALA A 199 6.91 -3.97 39.53
C ALA A 199 8.36 -3.89 39.04
N THR A 200 8.54 -3.54 37.79
CA THR A 200 9.86 -3.25 37.20
C THR A 200 10.00 -1.75 37.01
N TYR A 201 11.11 -1.18 37.47
CA TYR A 201 11.39 0.22 37.27
C TYR A 201 11.83 0.47 35.82
N TYR A 202 11.21 1.47 35.19
CA TYR A 202 11.60 2.00 33.89
C TYR A 202 11.87 3.50 34.00
N GLU A 203 13.03 3.92 33.52
CA GLU A 203 13.34 5.34 33.40
C GLU A 203 12.72 5.88 32.11
N MET A 204 11.72 6.78 32.23
CA MET A 204 11.18 7.46 31.07
C MET A 204 12.16 8.53 30.59
N LYS A 205 12.83 8.29 29.47
CA LYS A 205 13.54 9.35 28.75
C LYS A 205 12.54 10.31 28.13
N ARG A 206 12.38 11.50 28.70
CA ARG A 206 11.61 12.57 28.09
C ARG A 206 12.33 13.02 26.82
N ASN A 207 11.77 12.69 25.66
CA ASN A 207 12.23 13.26 24.41
C ASN A 207 12.02 14.78 24.45
N SER A 208 13.07 15.54 24.13
CA SER A 208 13.04 17.00 24.14
C SER A 208 12.05 17.62 23.13
N LYS A 209 11.43 16.80 22.27
CA LYS A 209 10.40 17.21 21.30
C LYS A 209 8.97 17.25 21.86
N ASP A 210 8.73 16.63 23.03
CA ASP A 210 7.37 16.56 23.61
C ASP A 210 7.02 17.79 24.48
N ARG A 211 7.85 18.83 24.45
CA ARG A 211 7.61 20.08 25.21
C ARG A 211 6.61 21.05 24.58
N GLU A 212 6.23 20.84 23.30
CA GLU A 212 5.34 21.76 22.58
C GLU A 212 3.88 21.31 22.47
N ASN A 213 3.57 20.03 22.74
CA ASN A 213 2.18 19.57 22.74
C ASN A 213 1.91 18.84 24.07
N GLY A 214 1.20 19.51 24.96
CA GLY A 214 0.69 18.92 26.19
C GLY A 214 -0.20 17.70 25.89
N ASP A 215 -0.07 16.69 26.75
CA ASP A 215 -0.90 15.50 26.86
C ASP A 215 -0.85 14.47 25.72
N SER A 216 0.06 13.50 25.88
CA SER A 216 -0.30 12.10 25.75
C SER A 216 0.77 11.21 26.37
N LEU A 217 0.39 10.49 27.41
CA LEU A 217 1.15 9.37 27.97
C LEU A 217 1.17 8.23 26.96
N ASN A 218 2.19 8.15 26.12
CA ASN A 218 2.47 6.94 25.37
C ASN A 218 3.16 5.94 26.29
N VAL A 219 2.40 5.04 26.85
CA VAL A 219 2.91 3.82 27.49
C VAL A 219 3.46 2.95 26.36
N ALA A 220 4.79 2.82 26.26
CA ALA A 220 5.41 1.88 25.34
C ALA A 220 5.11 0.46 25.84
N GLU A 221 4.21 -0.23 25.18
CA GLU A 221 4.11 -1.68 25.29
C GLU A 221 5.37 -2.29 24.66
N ASN A 222 6.12 -3.05 25.50
CA ASN A 222 7.32 -3.82 25.12
C ASN A 222 8.61 -3.02 24.84
N GLY A 223 9.07 -2.23 25.79
CA GLY A 223 10.40 -1.60 25.72
C GLY A 223 11.41 -2.25 26.67
N GLU A 224 12.23 -3.18 26.22
CA GLU A 224 13.48 -3.49 26.91
C GLU A 224 14.53 -2.42 26.57
N GLU A 225 14.68 -1.41 27.41
CA GLU A 225 15.78 -0.45 27.28
C GLU A 225 17.06 -1.02 27.91
N LYS A 226 18.15 -0.98 27.17
CA LYS A 226 19.48 -1.39 27.63
C LYS A 226 20.21 -0.19 28.21
N TYR A 227 20.62 -0.29 29.46
CA TYR A 227 21.50 0.70 30.08
C TYR A 227 22.96 0.29 29.86
N SER A 228 23.79 1.20 29.34
CA SER A 228 25.24 1.05 29.31
C SER A 228 25.83 1.79 30.52
N GLU A 229 26.67 1.13 31.32
CA GLU A 229 27.54 1.81 32.27
C GLU A 229 28.49 2.76 31.50
N LYS A 230 28.60 4.00 32.00
CA LYS A 230 29.67 4.90 31.64
C LYS A 230 30.90 4.60 32.45
#